data_32d639d7eac6f3e1e61d1228d5eb419b
#
_entry.id   32d639d7eac6f3e1e61d1228d5eb419b
#
_cell.length_a   1.000
_cell.length_b   1.000
_cell.length_c   1.000
_cell.angle_alpha   90.00
_cell.angle_beta   90.00
_cell.angle_gamma   90.00
#
_symmetry.space_group_name_H-M   'P 1'
#
loop_
_entity.id
_entity.type
_entity.pdbx_description
1 polymer ?
#
loop_
_entity_poly.entity_id
_entity_poly.type
_entity_poly.pdbx_seq_one_letter_code
_entity_poly.pdbx_strand_id
1 'polypeptide(L)'
;MKHAFALRDTNPAPARVKVPLFDLSRQAERFGPKLNQRIAEVLQHGRFILGPEVEELEAALARFTGARHVIGVSSGRDALIISLMALGVGAGDAVFVPAFTFSATAGAVVAAGAVPVFTDVDPATLTMDAEQLERAIKRTLRNTALRPRAVIPVDLYGLPADYAAIEAVATRY
;
A
#
# COMPACT_ATOMS: atom_id res chain seq x y z
N MET A 1 23.21 68.31 16.17
CA MET A 1 23.63 66.98 16.66
C MET A 1 22.42 66.21 17.16
N LYS A 2 21.93 65.24 16.37
CA LYS A 2 20.84 64.34 16.78
C LYS A 2 21.42 62.95 16.78
N HIS A 3 21.69 62.38 17.96
CA HIS A 3 22.08 60.98 18.13
C HIS A 3 20.79 60.15 18.05
N ALA A 4 20.61 59.42 16.98
CA ALA A 4 19.64 58.34 16.88
C ALA A 4 20.16 57.13 17.64
N PHE A 5 19.53 56.79 18.75
CA PHE A 5 19.76 55.53 19.46
C PHE A 5 19.10 54.39 18.65
N ALA A 6 19.90 53.63 17.91
CA ALA A 6 19.39 52.39 17.29
C ALA A 6 19.33 51.33 18.37
N LEU A 7 18.14 50.97 18.82
CA LEU A 7 17.90 49.77 19.62
C LEU A 7 18.27 48.54 18.76
N ARG A 8 19.35 47.87 19.12
CA ARG A 8 19.70 46.57 18.58
C ARG A 8 18.66 45.58 19.11
N ASP A 9 17.87 45.05 18.22
CA ASP A 9 16.98 43.92 18.49
C ASP A 9 17.84 42.73 18.89
N THR A 10 17.95 42.46 20.19
CA THR A 10 18.77 41.35 20.74
C THR A 10 18.02 40.05 20.89
N ASN A 11 16.85 39.94 20.25
CA ASN A 11 16.10 38.72 20.31
C ASN A 11 16.67 37.73 19.28
N PRO A 12 17.38 36.65 19.70
CA PRO A 12 17.89 35.66 18.77
C PRO A 12 16.70 35.05 18.04
N ALA A 13 16.75 35.03 16.72
CA ALA A 13 15.74 34.37 15.92
C ALA A 13 15.54 32.94 16.46
N PRO A 14 14.29 32.48 16.62
CA PRO A 14 14.02 31.14 17.14
C PRO A 14 14.80 30.14 16.31
N ALA A 15 15.55 29.25 16.99
CA ALA A 15 16.34 28.21 16.32
C ALA A 15 15.39 27.43 15.38
N ARG A 16 15.72 27.42 14.09
CA ARG A 16 14.94 26.68 13.10
C ARG A 16 15.00 25.20 13.50
N VAL A 17 13.86 24.64 13.91
CA VAL A 17 13.74 23.20 14.15
C VAL A 17 13.95 22.50 12.80
N LYS A 18 15.04 21.75 12.68
CA LYS A 18 15.31 20.96 11.50
C LYS A 18 14.44 19.69 11.58
N VAL A 19 13.40 19.62 10.78
CA VAL A 19 12.56 18.42 10.64
C VAL A 19 13.22 17.52 9.61
N PRO A 20 13.73 16.33 9.98
CA PRO A 20 14.30 15.38 9.03
C PRO A 20 13.20 14.81 8.12
N LEU A 21 13.55 14.49 6.88
CA LEU A 21 12.63 13.84 5.94
C LEU A 21 12.22 12.44 6.42
N PHE A 22 13.12 11.77 7.13
CA PHE A 22 12.92 10.44 7.68
C PHE A 22 13.56 10.37 9.07
N ASP A 23 12.80 9.91 10.07
CA ASP A 23 13.27 9.75 11.44
C ASP A 23 12.54 8.60 12.13
N LEU A 24 13.28 7.55 12.49
CA LEU A 24 12.79 6.41 13.25
C LEU A 24 13.15 6.45 14.75
N SER A 25 13.79 7.52 15.22
CA SER A 25 14.29 7.59 16.61
C SER A 25 13.16 7.37 17.63
N ARG A 26 12.03 8.03 17.46
CA ARG A 26 10.85 7.90 18.34
C ARG A 26 10.27 6.48 18.36
N GLN A 27 10.30 5.80 17.21
CA GLN A 27 9.87 4.40 17.15
C GLN A 27 10.88 3.49 17.85
N ALA A 28 12.18 3.71 17.63
CA ALA A 28 13.25 2.97 18.28
C ALA A 28 13.22 3.13 19.81
N GLU A 29 12.99 4.33 20.32
CA GLU A 29 12.83 4.60 21.74
C GLU A 29 11.62 3.84 22.33
N ARG A 30 10.49 3.85 21.64
CA ARG A 30 9.25 3.23 22.12
C ARG A 30 9.26 1.71 22.08
N PHE A 31 9.79 1.12 21.02
CA PHE A 31 9.70 -0.31 20.76
C PHE A 31 11.03 -1.05 20.92
N GLY A 32 12.16 -0.35 20.95
CA GLY A 32 13.50 -0.93 20.91
C GLY A 32 13.73 -2.03 21.95
N PRO A 33 13.41 -1.84 23.25
CA PRO A 33 13.63 -2.88 24.24
C PRO A 33 12.88 -4.19 23.94
N LYS A 34 11.61 -4.09 23.53
CA LYS A 34 10.80 -5.26 23.15
C LYS A 34 11.28 -5.90 21.85
N LEU A 35 11.68 -5.07 20.89
CA LEU A 35 12.22 -5.55 19.60
C LEU A 35 13.51 -6.34 19.83
N ASN A 36 14.44 -5.80 20.60
CA ASN A 36 15.70 -6.47 20.90
C ASN A 36 15.50 -7.81 21.62
N GLN A 37 14.54 -7.87 22.57
CA GLN A 37 14.16 -9.12 23.20
C GLN A 37 13.65 -10.15 22.20
N ARG A 38 12.71 -9.77 21.30
CA ARG A 38 12.16 -10.69 20.29
C ARG A 38 13.22 -11.16 19.30
N ILE A 39 14.15 -10.30 18.90
CA ILE A 39 15.28 -10.70 18.06
C ILE A 39 16.15 -11.74 18.78
N ALA A 40 16.44 -11.54 20.07
CA ALA A 40 17.21 -12.49 20.85
C ALA A 40 16.50 -13.87 20.98
N GLU A 41 15.20 -13.89 21.17
CA GLU A 41 14.37 -15.12 21.19
C GLU A 41 14.48 -15.87 19.85
N VAL A 42 14.34 -15.18 18.71
CA VAL A 42 14.50 -15.79 17.38
C VAL A 42 15.90 -16.38 17.19
N LEU A 43 16.95 -15.64 17.57
CA LEU A 43 18.32 -16.14 17.51
C LEU A 43 18.54 -17.37 18.41
N GLN A 44 17.90 -17.41 19.58
CA GLN A 44 18.05 -18.50 20.54
C GLN A 44 17.40 -19.80 20.02
N HIS A 45 16.18 -19.75 19.43
CA HIS A 45 15.53 -20.97 18.97
C HIS A 45 15.91 -21.34 17.51
N GLY A 46 16.50 -20.39 16.73
CA GLY A 46 17.04 -20.64 15.38
C GLY A 46 16.00 -20.96 14.29
N ARG A 47 14.70 -20.80 14.55
CA ARG A 47 13.62 -21.03 13.57
C ARG A 47 13.37 -19.76 12.76
N PHE A 48 14.25 -19.49 11.79
CA PHE A 48 14.23 -18.24 11.03
C PHE A 48 13.18 -18.20 9.91
N ILE A 49 12.69 -19.35 9.47
CA ILE A 49 11.70 -19.46 8.39
C ILE A 49 10.40 -19.99 9.00
N LEU A 50 9.32 -19.22 8.82
CA LEU A 50 7.99 -19.53 9.36
C LEU A 50 8.03 -19.95 10.86
N GLY A 51 8.77 -19.16 11.64
CA GLY A 51 8.90 -19.36 13.08
C GLY A 51 7.63 -18.96 13.86
N PRO A 52 7.62 -19.19 15.17
CA PRO A 52 6.45 -18.88 16.00
C PRO A 52 6.02 -17.41 15.96
N GLU A 53 6.94 -16.49 15.68
CA GLU A 53 6.65 -15.07 15.57
C GLU A 53 5.73 -14.77 14.37
N VAL A 54 5.84 -15.54 13.29
CA VAL A 54 4.95 -15.41 12.13
C VAL A 54 3.54 -15.85 12.50
N GLU A 55 3.40 -17.00 13.15
CA GLU A 55 2.11 -17.51 13.62
C GLU A 55 1.44 -16.54 14.62
N GLU A 56 2.22 -15.97 15.53
CA GLU A 56 1.75 -14.96 16.48
C GLU A 56 1.25 -13.69 15.77
N LEU A 57 1.99 -13.22 14.75
CA LEU A 57 1.62 -12.06 13.95
C LEU A 57 0.32 -12.32 13.17
N GLU A 58 0.23 -13.45 12.50
CA GLU A 58 -0.96 -13.85 11.74
C GLU A 58 -2.20 -13.90 12.64
N ALA A 59 -2.08 -14.54 13.81
CA ALA A 59 -3.15 -14.61 14.80
C ALA A 59 -3.52 -13.23 15.38
N ALA A 60 -2.54 -12.35 15.61
CA ALA A 60 -2.77 -11.01 16.12
C ALA A 60 -3.47 -10.13 15.08
N LEU A 61 -3.06 -10.19 13.81
CA LEU A 61 -3.68 -9.45 12.72
C LEU A 61 -5.09 -9.96 12.43
N ALA A 62 -5.32 -11.28 12.47
CA ALA A 62 -6.66 -11.86 12.32
C ALA A 62 -7.63 -11.30 13.37
N ARG A 63 -7.20 -11.25 14.63
CA ARG A 63 -8.01 -10.64 15.71
C ARG A 63 -8.24 -9.14 15.52
N PHE A 64 -7.22 -8.42 15.08
CA PHE A 64 -7.27 -6.97 14.90
C PHE A 64 -8.19 -6.55 13.75
N THR A 65 -8.12 -7.28 12.63
CA THR A 65 -8.87 -6.95 11.40
C THR A 65 -10.24 -7.63 11.33
N GLY A 66 -10.49 -8.66 12.15
CA GLY A 66 -11.65 -9.52 12.03
C GLY A 66 -11.58 -10.53 10.88
N ALA A 67 -10.44 -10.61 10.17
CA ALA A 67 -10.24 -11.58 9.11
C ALA A 67 -10.20 -13.00 9.67
N ARG A 68 -10.82 -13.95 8.93
CA ARG A 68 -10.80 -15.37 9.32
C ARG A 68 -9.41 -15.98 9.25
N HIS A 69 -8.65 -15.60 8.23
CA HIS A 69 -7.31 -16.08 7.95
C HIS A 69 -6.39 -14.92 7.60
N VAL A 70 -5.16 -14.97 8.09
CA VAL A 70 -4.07 -14.09 7.72
C VAL A 70 -2.87 -14.97 7.37
N ILE A 71 -2.20 -14.67 6.29
CA ILE A 71 -1.05 -15.43 5.79
C ILE A 71 0.10 -14.47 5.57
N GLY A 72 1.19 -14.68 6.32
CA GLY A 72 2.43 -13.94 6.14
C GLY A 72 3.13 -14.34 4.84
N VAL A 73 3.56 -13.33 4.08
CA VAL A 73 4.27 -13.50 2.80
C VAL A 73 5.53 -12.63 2.77
N SER A 74 6.42 -12.88 1.83
CA SER A 74 7.74 -12.23 1.76
C SER A 74 7.70 -10.72 1.47
N SER A 75 6.66 -10.24 0.79
CA SER A 75 6.48 -8.83 0.47
C SER A 75 5.04 -8.51 0.10
N GLY A 76 4.67 -7.20 0.13
CA GLY A 76 3.38 -6.75 -0.37
C GLY A 76 3.18 -7.05 -1.88
N ARG A 77 4.25 -7.07 -2.67
CA ARG A 77 4.18 -7.48 -4.07
C ARG A 77 3.81 -8.95 -4.19
N ASP A 78 4.42 -9.82 -3.38
CA ASP A 78 4.09 -11.25 -3.39
C ASP A 78 2.67 -11.51 -2.88
N ALA A 79 2.19 -10.71 -1.91
CA ALA A 79 0.79 -10.75 -1.51
C ALA A 79 -0.16 -10.52 -2.69
N LEU A 80 0.12 -9.53 -3.53
CA LEU A 80 -0.67 -9.26 -4.74
C LEU A 80 -0.59 -10.42 -5.74
N ILE A 81 0.61 -10.94 -6.00
CA ILE A 81 0.83 -12.06 -6.94
C ILE A 81 0.07 -13.30 -6.46
N ILE A 82 0.24 -13.68 -5.19
CA ILE A 82 -0.41 -14.86 -4.60
C ILE A 82 -1.93 -14.72 -4.62
N SER A 83 -2.46 -13.52 -4.34
CA SER A 83 -3.89 -13.25 -4.44
C SER A 83 -4.42 -13.42 -5.86
N LEU A 84 -3.72 -12.91 -6.87
CA LEU A 84 -4.08 -13.09 -8.28
C LEU A 84 -4.03 -14.59 -8.69
N MET A 85 -3.00 -15.30 -8.25
CA MET A 85 -2.89 -16.75 -8.49
C MET A 85 -4.05 -17.52 -7.84
N ALA A 86 -4.41 -17.19 -6.61
CA ALA A 86 -5.53 -17.81 -5.89
C ALA A 86 -6.88 -17.57 -6.60
N LEU A 87 -7.03 -16.41 -7.27
CA LEU A 87 -8.20 -16.11 -8.11
C LEU A 87 -8.14 -16.75 -9.50
N GLY A 88 -7.07 -17.49 -9.83
CA GLY A 88 -6.88 -18.10 -11.13
C GLY A 88 -6.65 -17.11 -12.27
N VAL A 89 -6.08 -15.94 -11.94
CA VAL A 89 -5.73 -14.89 -12.92
C VAL A 89 -4.48 -15.29 -13.68
N GLY A 90 -4.48 -15.15 -15.01
CA GLY A 90 -3.35 -15.53 -15.85
C GLY A 90 -3.45 -15.02 -17.29
N ALA A 91 -2.84 -15.75 -18.20
CA ALA A 91 -2.77 -15.39 -19.62
C ALA A 91 -4.16 -15.20 -20.24
N GLY A 92 -4.34 -14.09 -20.96
CA GLY A 92 -5.62 -13.71 -21.57
C GLY A 92 -6.55 -12.96 -20.63
N ASP A 93 -6.17 -12.74 -19.37
CA ASP A 93 -6.96 -11.95 -18.43
C ASP A 93 -6.50 -10.50 -18.36
N ALA A 94 -7.44 -9.59 -18.19
CA ALA A 94 -7.23 -8.18 -17.89
C ALA A 94 -7.45 -7.91 -16.40
N VAL A 95 -6.49 -7.25 -15.77
CA VAL A 95 -6.60 -6.77 -14.38
C VAL A 95 -6.53 -5.25 -14.39
N PHE A 96 -7.56 -4.60 -13.84
CA PHE A 96 -7.66 -3.15 -13.83
C PHE A 96 -6.92 -2.57 -12.62
N VAL A 97 -6.04 -1.62 -12.87
CA VAL A 97 -5.16 -1.01 -11.85
C VAL A 97 -5.18 0.51 -12.00
N PRO A 98 -5.06 1.31 -10.91
CA PRO A 98 -4.97 2.75 -11.05
C PRO A 98 -3.68 3.16 -11.75
N ALA A 99 -3.73 4.23 -12.57
CA ALA A 99 -2.56 4.76 -13.25
C ALA A 99 -1.57 5.44 -12.29
N PHE A 100 -2.07 5.93 -11.16
CA PHE A 100 -1.27 6.56 -10.11
C PHE A 100 -1.17 5.65 -8.89
N THR A 101 -0.10 4.86 -8.84
CA THR A 101 0.19 3.90 -7.76
C THR A 101 1.67 3.51 -7.79
N PHE A 102 2.11 2.75 -6.81
CA PHE A 102 3.43 2.12 -6.83
C PHE A 102 3.49 1.05 -7.94
N SER A 103 4.62 1.00 -8.64
CA SER A 103 4.84 0.11 -9.80
C SER A 103 4.59 -1.38 -9.53
N ALA A 104 4.67 -1.82 -8.26
CA ALA A 104 4.40 -3.20 -7.89
C ALA A 104 2.95 -3.63 -8.19
N THR A 105 1.97 -2.71 -8.22
CA THR A 105 0.58 -3.02 -8.53
C THR A 105 0.46 -3.60 -9.94
N ALA A 106 0.93 -2.89 -10.96
CA ALA A 106 0.94 -3.40 -12.33
C ALA A 106 1.96 -4.53 -12.52
N GLY A 107 3.11 -4.45 -11.84
CA GLY A 107 4.15 -5.48 -11.88
C GLY A 107 3.69 -6.84 -11.34
N ALA A 108 2.80 -6.88 -10.35
CA ALA A 108 2.21 -8.12 -9.86
C ALA A 108 1.29 -8.77 -10.90
N VAL A 109 0.51 -7.96 -11.63
CA VAL A 109 -0.35 -8.45 -12.72
C VAL A 109 0.48 -9.10 -13.83
N VAL A 110 1.56 -8.43 -14.26
CA VAL A 110 2.47 -8.99 -15.27
C VAL A 110 3.13 -10.27 -14.77
N ALA A 111 3.56 -10.31 -13.50
CA ALA A 111 4.15 -11.52 -12.91
C ALA A 111 3.16 -12.68 -12.81
N ALA A 112 1.86 -12.43 -12.66
CA ALA A 112 0.80 -13.43 -12.74
C ALA A 112 0.49 -13.88 -14.19
N GLY A 113 1.15 -13.30 -15.21
CA GLY A 113 0.93 -13.61 -16.62
C GLY A 113 -0.27 -12.92 -17.26
N ALA A 114 -0.92 -12.02 -16.54
CA ALA A 114 -2.08 -11.24 -17.00
C ALA A 114 -1.67 -9.87 -17.56
N VAL A 115 -2.62 -9.16 -18.15
CA VAL A 115 -2.40 -7.83 -18.73
C VAL A 115 -2.96 -6.75 -17.81
N PRO A 116 -2.12 -5.83 -17.29
CA PRO A 116 -2.62 -4.69 -16.54
C PRO A 116 -3.30 -3.68 -17.46
N VAL A 117 -4.52 -3.30 -17.13
CA VAL A 117 -5.28 -2.24 -17.81
C VAL A 117 -5.36 -1.05 -16.87
N PHE A 118 -4.68 0.03 -17.25
CA PHE A 118 -4.65 1.23 -16.44
C PHE A 118 -5.97 1.99 -16.51
N THR A 119 -6.45 2.38 -15.34
CA THR A 119 -7.61 3.26 -15.13
C THR A 119 -7.15 4.58 -14.56
N ASP A 120 -7.81 5.66 -14.93
CA ASP A 120 -7.50 6.97 -14.38
C ASP A 120 -7.96 7.07 -12.92
N VAL A 121 -7.46 8.09 -12.21
CA VAL A 121 -7.78 8.36 -10.81
C VAL A 121 -8.61 9.63 -10.69
N ASP A 122 -9.42 9.71 -9.66
CA ASP A 122 -10.10 10.94 -9.29
C ASP A 122 -9.07 12.00 -8.88
N PRO A 123 -9.09 13.21 -9.48
CA PRO A 123 -8.08 14.25 -9.22
C PRO A 123 -8.12 14.81 -7.80
N ALA A 124 -9.22 14.66 -7.07
CA ALA A 124 -9.35 15.14 -5.70
C ALA A 124 -8.82 14.14 -4.67
N THR A 125 -9.01 12.83 -4.91
CA THR A 125 -8.62 11.77 -3.99
C THR A 125 -7.35 11.04 -4.39
N LEU A 126 -6.99 11.06 -5.69
CA LEU A 126 -5.91 10.30 -6.30
C LEU A 126 -6.09 8.77 -6.18
N THR A 127 -7.28 8.32 -5.82
CA THR A 127 -7.66 6.91 -5.81
C THR A 127 -8.38 6.54 -7.10
N MET A 128 -8.59 5.24 -7.37
CA MET A 128 -9.23 4.76 -8.59
C MET A 128 -10.61 5.38 -8.78
N ASP A 129 -10.85 5.97 -9.96
CA ASP A 129 -12.15 6.49 -10.38
C ASP A 129 -13.04 5.36 -10.93
N ALA A 130 -14.18 5.12 -10.28
CA ALA A 130 -15.10 4.05 -10.65
C ALA A 130 -15.74 4.24 -12.04
N GLU A 131 -15.96 5.49 -12.50
CA GLU A 131 -16.47 5.72 -13.86
C GLU A 131 -15.39 5.40 -14.92
N GLN A 132 -14.14 5.77 -14.65
CA GLN A 132 -13.03 5.44 -15.53
C GLN A 132 -12.76 3.93 -15.54
N LEU A 133 -12.95 3.25 -14.40
CA LEU A 133 -12.92 1.79 -14.34
C LEU A 133 -13.97 1.18 -15.27
N GLU A 134 -15.22 1.61 -15.17
CA GLU A 134 -16.30 1.11 -16.03
C GLU A 134 -16.00 1.35 -17.51
N ARG A 135 -15.49 2.54 -17.86
CA ARG A 135 -15.08 2.88 -19.24
C ARG A 135 -13.95 1.96 -19.73
N ALA A 136 -12.97 1.68 -18.87
CA ALA A 136 -11.86 0.80 -19.20
C ALA A 136 -12.33 -0.65 -19.42
N ILE A 137 -13.24 -1.17 -18.59
CA ILE A 137 -13.84 -2.50 -18.76
C ILE A 137 -14.60 -2.57 -20.10
N LYS A 138 -15.48 -1.61 -20.38
CA LYS A 138 -16.25 -1.55 -21.64
C LYS A 138 -15.34 -1.49 -22.87
N ARG A 139 -14.25 -0.73 -22.79
CA ARG A 139 -13.24 -0.63 -23.86
C ARG A 139 -12.52 -1.95 -24.07
N THR A 140 -12.13 -2.63 -22.98
CA THR A 140 -11.47 -3.94 -23.04
C THR A 140 -12.37 -4.98 -23.70
N LEU A 141 -13.63 -5.07 -23.29
CA LEU A 141 -14.60 -6.00 -23.85
C LEU A 141 -14.87 -5.78 -25.36
N ARG A 142 -14.79 -4.53 -25.84
CA ARG A 142 -15.07 -4.20 -27.23
C ARG A 142 -13.88 -4.38 -28.18
N ASN A 143 -12.67 -4.07 -27.69
CA ASN A 143 -11.51 -3.83 -28.55
C ASN A 143 -10.39 -4.86 -28.37
N THR A 144 -10.54 -5.83 -27.47
CA THR A 144 -9.50 -6.82 -27.19
C THR A 144 -10.11 -8.21 -27.02
N ALA A 145 -9.27 -9.24 -27.07
CA ALA A 145 -9.63 -10.60 -26.70
C ALA A 145 -9.43 -10.90 -25.20
N LEU A 146 -9.07 -9.88 -24.40
CA LEU A 146 -8.81 -10.04 -22.98
C LEU A 146 -10.14 -10.17 -22.20
N ARG A 147 -10.10 -10.98 -21.17
CA ARG A 147 -11.23 -11.19 -20.26
C ARG A 147 -11.06 -10.28 -19.04
N PRO A 148 -11.96 -9.34 -18.74
CA PRO A 148 -11.99 -8.67 -17.43
C PRO A 148 -12.04 -9.72 -16.31
N ARG A 149 -11.07 -9.66 -15.38
CA ARG A 149 -10.95 -10.71 -14.38
C ARG A 149 -10.84 -10.20 -12.95
N ALA A 150 -10.13 -9.11 -12.73
CA ALA A 150 -9.96 -8.54 -11.40
C ALA A 150 -9.72 -7.03 -11.46
N VAL A 151 -9.95 -6.39 -10.32
CA VAL A 151 -9.62 -4.98 -10.07
C VAL A 151 -8.71 -4.94 -8.84
N ILE A 152 -7.66 -4.15 -8.88
CA ILE A 152 -6.79 -3.89 -7.74
C ILE A 152 -6.91 -2.39 -7.39
N PRO A 153 -7.83 -1.99 -6.50
CA PRO A 153 -7.87 -0.63 -5.97
C PRO A 153 -6.67 -0.42 -5.04
N VAL A 154 -6.28 0.83 -4.83
CA VAL A 154 -5.15 1.18 -3.97
C VAL A 154 -5.56 2.30 -3.02
N ASP A 155 -5.37 2.06 -1.73
CA ASP A 155 -5.55 3.03 -0.64
C ASP A 155 -4.33 3.95 -0.56
N LEU A 156 -4.20 4.83 -1.55
CA LEU A 156 -3.01 5.63 -1.75
C LEU A 156 -2.80 6.60 -0.58
N TYR A 157 -1.60 6.57 0.00
CA TYR A 157 -1.23 7.34 1.19
C TYR A 157 -2.16 7.16 2.39
N GLY A 158 -2.89 6.02 2.45
CA GLY A 158 -3.80 5.70 3.55
C GLY A 158 -5.21 6.27 3.39
N LEU A 159 -5.53 6.88 2.22
CA LEU A 159 -6.90 7.25 1.88
C LEU A 159 -7.57 6.06 1.20
N PRO A 160 -8.63 5.46 1.80
CA PRO A 160 -9.34 4.36 1.18
C PRO A 160 -9.96 4.74 -0.17
N ALA A 161 -9.85 3.85 -1.15
CA ALA A 161 -10.59 3.98 -2.40
C ALA A 161 -12.10 3.86 -2.15
N ASP A 162 -12.92 4.37 -3.07
CA ASP A 162 -14.37 4.18 -3.00
C ASP A 162 -14.75 2.73 -3.37
N TYR A 163 -14.57 1.83 -2.39
CA TYR A 163 -14.86 0.41 -2.56
C TYR A 163 -16.31 0.16 -2.96
N ALA A 164 -17.26 0.94 -2.44
CA ALA A 164 -18.67 0.75 -2.76
C ALA A 164 -18.96 1.01 -4.25
N ALA A 165 -18.42 2.10 -4.79
CA ALA A 165 -18.56 2.42 -6.22
C ALA A 165 -17.80 1.41 -7.10
N ILE A 166 -16.57 1.04 -6.72
CA ILE A 166 -15.75 0.06 -7.46
C ILE A 166 -16.42 -1.32 -7.47
N GLU A 167 -16.93 -1.79 -6.33
CA GLU A 167 -17.62 -3.07 -6.20
C GLU A 167 -18.91 -3.12 -7.01
N ALA A 168 -19.68 -2.02 -7.03
CA ALA A 168 -20.87 -1.89 -7.86
C ALA A 168 -20.55 -2.02 -9.36
N VAL A 169 -19.40 -1.50 -9.80
CA VAL A 169 -18.91 -1.70 -11.19
C VAL A 169 -18.47 -3.14 -11.37
N ALA A 170 -17.61 -3.69 -10.49
CA ALA A 170 -17.06 -5.04 -10.62
C ALA A 170 -18.16 -6.13 -10.64
N THR A 171 -19.23 -5.96 -9.86
CA THR A 171 -20.35 -6.91 -9.81
C THR A 171 -21.17 -6.95 -11.10
N ARG A 172 -21.10 -5.88 -11.90
CA ARG A 172 -21.88 -5.76 -13.15
C ARG A 172 -21.24 -6.47 -14.32
N TYR A 173 -19.94 -6.72 -14.26
CA TYR A 173 -19.12 -7.32 -15.31
C TYR A 173 -18.41 -8.58 -14.87
#